data_c6bbf9344542f786db9e2205158abbec
#
_entry.id   c6bbf9344542f786db9e2205158abbec
#
_cell.length_a   1.000
_cell.length_b   1.000
_cell.length_c   1.000
_cell.angle_alpha   90.00
_cell.angle_beta   90.00
_cell.angle_gamma   90.00
#
_symmetry.space_group_name_H-M   'P 1'
#
loop_
_entity.id
_entity.type
_entity.pdbx_description
1 polymer ?
#
loop_
_entity_poly.entity_id
_entity_poly.type
_entity_poly.pdbx_seq_one_letter_code
_entity_poly.pdbx_strand_id
1 'polypeptide(L)'
;MMELKALKPRLHNIMFHTHTVSGIVICFALFVIFYAGAFALFMDELYQWENPNARITTVDASKVDYDKIIEKVKEVHPKFDSTKQFGIVPPTAKQPLSYFYGSEKVNDSTTTRFTAYVNPASYEVNVAGEEPTTHMSRTIYQLHFFRQIPVVGIYLSGLVSFFFLFAIFTGLLTHWKNISNKFYAFTVKGKWKNIWTNSHISLGFITLPFQLIYAITGALFGLSILLLLPTAFLAFNGDTASVIEAINPSAAVKYSDDAKPIEGAFSYNDAFKKVSAENPDYPIIYILSRNYGLEDGTITVNVDDGKGIAANGSFIFGYKDGNTISALIPEKSSYSKSTLNVLIKLHYATYGGLFLKIIYFILAMVTCYIMTSGVMIWRTARNKKTYTDKQRRFHHKVTKCYLALTMSMFPAVAIIFLANKIVPIDLEGRTFYVNSIFFLGWLILLITGLFWDNYSKLNKNYIVIGSVLCLLIPVANGNFTGDWIWRTLINQQYYVFSVDFTAFFIGISGLLLNKYYLKVIDVKTV
;
A
#
# COMPACT_ATOMS: atom_id res chain seq x y z
N MET A 1 19.91 -36.37 -1.78
CA MET A 1 19.81 -35.05 -1.10
C MET A 1 21.17 -34.37 -1.22
N MET A 2 21.28 -33.25 -1.91
CA MET A 2 22.55 -32.58 -2.14
C MET A 2 23.04 -32.02 -0.80
N GLU A 3 24.15 -32.52 -0.25
CA GLU A 3 24.76 -31.97 0.96
C GLU A 3 25.41 -30.63 0.62
N LEU A 4 24.76 -29.55 1.04
CA LEU A 4 25.30 -28.20 0.85
C LEU A 4 26.52 -28.00 1.75
N LYS A 5 27.62 -27.57 1.16
CA LYS A 5 28.90 -27.38 1.87
C LYS A 5 28.76 -26.24 2.90
N ALA A 6 29.19 -26.47 4.13
CA ALA A 6 29.16 -25.45 5.18
C ALA A 6 30.02 -24.23 4.82
N LEU A 7 29.58 -23.03 5.19
CA LEU A 7 30.41 -21.84 5.11
C LEU A 7 31.64 -21.96 6.01
N LYS A 8 32.79 -21.36 5.59
CA LYS A 8 33.95 -21.24 6.47
C LYS A 8 33.53 -20.52 7.78
N PRO A 9 34.05 -20.94 8.97
CA PRO A 9 33.62 -20.39 10.27
C PRO A 9 33.68 -18.86 10.35
N ARG A 10 34.70 -18.23 9.78
CA ARG A 10 34.83 -16.77 9.72
C ARG A 10 33.71 -16.12 8.94
N LEU A 11 33.37 -16.66 7.76
CA LEU A 11 32.30 -16.14 6.91
C LEU A 11 30.93 -16.32 7.57
N HIS A 12 30.70 -17.50 8.18
CA HIS A 12 29.48 -17.75 8.95
C HIS A 12 29.29 -16.71 10.07
N ASN A 13 30.35 -16.40 10.84
CA ASN A 13 30.29 -15.40 11.89
C ASN A 13 29.99 -14.00 11.35
N ILE A 14 30.60 -13.62 10.23
CA ILE A 14 30.33 -12.33 9.57
C ILE A 14 28.84 -12.27 9.17
N MET A 15 28.31 -13.28 8.48
CA MET A 15 26.91 -13.31 8.05
C MET A 15 25.95 -13.24 9.25
N PHE A 16 26.22 -14.00 10.31
CA PHE A 16 25.43 -14.00 11.53
C PHE A 16 25.42 -12.63 12.22
N HIS A 17 26.59 -11.98 12.35
CA HIS A 17 26.66 -10.64 12.95
C HIS A 17 25.98 -9.59 12.08
N THR A 18 26.20 -9.60 10.77
CA THR A 18 25.55 -8.69 9.82
C THR A 18 24.03 -8.83 9.89
N HIS A 19 23.51 -10.08 9.83
CA HIS A 19 22.08 -10.35 9.97
C HIS A 19 21.51 -9.80 11.29
N THR A 20 22.20 -10.04 12.39
CA THR A 20 21.73 -9.63 13.72
C THR A 20 21.74 -8.11 13.89
N VAL A 21 22.81 -7.42 13.43
CA VAL A 21 22.94 -5.97 13.59
C VAL A 21 22.01 -5.23 12.63
N SER A 22 22.01 -5.58 11.34
CA SER A 22 21.09 -4.96 10.38
C SER A 22 19.63 -5.23 10.78
N GLY A 23 19.30 -6.47 11.16
CA GLY A 23 17.96 -6.86 11.58
C GLY A 23 17.43 -6.02 12.73
N ILE A 24 18.20 -5.84 13.82
CA ILE A 24 17.73 -5.07 14.98
C ILE A 24 17.61 -3.56 14.68
N VAL A 25 18.42 -3.03 13.78
CA VAL A 25 18.35 -1.61 13.37
C VAL A 25 17.11 -1.35 12.54
N ILE A 26 16.82 -2.19 11.55
CA ILE A 26 15.69 -1.96 10.63
C ILE A 26 14.34 -2.43 11.16
N CYS A 27 14.30 -3.34 12.15
CA CYS A 27 13.06 -4.02 12.55
C CYS A 27 11.94 -3.08 13.00
N PHE A 28 12.25 -1.92 13.58
CA PHE A 28 11.26 -0.92 13.97
C PHE A 28 10.51 -0.35 12.75
N ALA A 29 11.27 0.19 11.81
CA ALA A 29 10.72 0.76 10.59
C ALA A 29 10.09 -0.32 9.70
N LEU A 30 10.77 -1.45 9.54
CA LEU A 30 10.31 -2.55 8.70
C LEU A 30 8.98 -3.14 9.18
N PHE A 31 8.75 -3.22 10.50
CA PHE A 31 7.46 -3.66 11.05
C PHE A 31 6.33 -2.70 10.64
N VAL A 32 6.55 -1.39 10.79
CA VAL A 32 5.55 -0.38 10.39
C VAL A 32 5.26 -0.49 8.89
N ILE A 33 6.31 -0.63 8.06
CA ILE A 33 6.18 -0.81 6.61
C ILE A 33 5.30 -2.03 6.30
N PHE A 34 5.61 -3.21 6.82
CA PHE A 34 4.85 -4.42 6.52
C PHE A 34 3.44 -4.41 7.10
N TYR A 35 3.28 -3.91 8.33
CA TYR A 35 1.98 -3.85 8.97
C TYR A 35 1.03 -2.88 8.25
N ALA A 36 1.47 -1.66 7.98
CA ALA A 36 0.68 -0.69 7.23
C ALA A 36 0.44 -1.15 5.78
N GLY A 37 1.47 -1.74 5.12
CA GLY A 37 1.37 -2.30 3.78
C GLY A 37 0.34 -3.41 3.65
N ALA A 38 0.17 -4.25 4.68
CA ALA A 38 -0.85 -5.28 4.68
C ALA A 38 -2.27 -4.71 4.55
N PHE A 39 -2.58 -3.63 5.26
CA PHE A 39 -3.86 -2.93 5.13
C PHE A 39 -3.97 -2.14 3.82
N ALA A 40 -2.87 -1.57 3.34
CA ALA A 40 -2.83 -0.81 2.09
C ALA A 40 -3.23 -1.65 0.86
N LEU A 41 -3.07 -2.97 0.89
CA LEU A 41 -3.55 -3.88 -0.15
C LEU A 41 -5.05 -3.79 -0.40
N PHE A 42 -5.84 -3.37 0.60
CA PHE A 42 -7.29 -3.28 0.55
C PHE A 42 -7.81 -1.85 0.38
N MET A 43 -6.96 -0.90 -0.03
CA MET A 43 -7.36 0.50 -0.15
C MET A 43 -8.60 0.67 -1.05
N ASP A 44 -8.67 -0.06 -2.15
CA ASP A 44 -9.82 0.01 -3.07
C ASP A 44 -11.09 -0.61 -2.46
N GLU A 45 -10.94 -1.72 -1.72
CA GLU A 45 -12.04 -2.41 -1.06
C GLU A 45 -12.58 -1.61 0.14
N LEU A 46 -11.75 -0.77 0.77
CA LEU A 46 -12.13 0.11 1.86
C LEU A 46 -12.87 1.37 1.38
N TYR A 47 -12.78 1.72 0.10
CA TYR A 47 -13.26 2.98 -0.45
C TYR A 47 -14.74 3.27 -0.14
N GLN A 48 -15.64 2.31 -0.40
CA GLN A 48 -17.07 2.48 -0.13
C GLN A 48 -17.39 2.50 1.38
N TRP A 49 -16.60 1.76 2.18
CA TRP A 49 -16.77 1.79 3.63
C TRP A 49 -16.37 3.16 4.19
N GLU A 50 -15.28 3.73 3.70
CA GLU A 50 -14.83 5.06 4.10
C GLU A 50 -15.82 6.15 3.71
N ASN A 51 -16.37 6.09 2.50
CA ASN A 51 -17.14 7.14 1.84
C ASN A 51 -18.61 6.71 1.67
N PRO A 52 -19.51 7.01 2.63
CA PRO A 52 -20.93 6.68 2.50
C PRO A 52 -21.57 7.25 1.23
N ASN A 53 -21.17 8.45 0.79
CA ASN A 53 -21.68 9.09 -0.42
C ASN A 53 -21.24 8.39 -1.72
N ALA A 54 -20.26 7.49 -1.65
CA ALA A 54 -19.84 6.65 -2.78
C ALA A 54 -20.57 5.31 -2.87
N ARG A 55 -21.54 5.05 -1.98
CA ARG A 55 -22.34 3.81 -1.97
C ARG A 55 -23.50 3.89 -2.95
N ILE A 56 -23.19 4.15 -4.22
CA ILE A 56 -24.15 4.26 -5.32
C ILE A 56 -24.10 3.02 -6.20
N THR A 57 -25.15 2.83 -7.00
CA THR A 57 -25.15 1.79 -8.04
C THR A 57 -24.07 2.10 -9.08
N THR A 58 -23.19 1.14 -9.36
CA THR A 58 -22.14 1.30 -10.36
C THR A 58 -22.75 1.44 -11.75
N VAL A 59 -22.38 2.50 -12.45
CA VAL A 59 -22.69 2.69 -13.87
C VAL A 59 -21.66 1.95 -14.69
N ASP A 60 -22.09 1.28 -15.75
CA ASP A 60 -21.17 0.67 -16.71
C ASP A 60 -20.29 1.75 -17.36
N ALA A 61 -18.98 1.55 -17.35
CA ALA A 61 -18.01 2.53 -17.88
C ALA A 61 -18.27 2.88 -19.35
N SER A 62 -18.84 1.97 -20.15
CA SER A 62 -19.20 2.21 -21.55
C SER A 62 -20.40 3.14 -21.74
N LYS A 63 -21.20 3.36 -20.69
CA LYS A 63 -22.39 4.23 -20.69
C LYS A 63 -22.11 5.62 -20.12
N VAL A 64 -20.91 5.87 -19.63
CA VAL A 64 -20.52 7.16 -19.05
C VAL A 64 -20.18 8.15 -20.15
N ASP A 65 -20.69 9.35 -20.04
CA ASP A 65 -20.32 10.49 -20.88
C ASP A 65 -19.13 11.22 -20.24
N TYR A 66 -17.91 10.88 -20.72
CA TYR A 66 -16.66 11.44 -20.20
C TYR A 66 -16.47 12.91 -20.56
N ASP A 67 -17.00 13.35 -21.71
CA ASP A 67 -16.91 14.75 -22.13
C ASP A 67 -17.79 15.62 -21.23
N LYS A 68 -18.96 15.13 -20.85
CA LYS A 68 -19.83 15.78 -19.86
C LYS A 68 -19.19 15.85 -18.48
N ILE A 69 -18.40 14.85 -18.06
CA ILE A 69 -17.61 14.94 -16.81
C ILE A 69 -16.65 16.12 -16.87
N ILE A 70 -15.91 16.29 -17.98
CA ILE A 70 -14.98 17.42 -18.16
C ILE A 70 -15.72 18.76 -18.10
N GLU A 71 -16.88 18.87 -18.75
CA GLU A 71 -17.72 20.06 -18.72
C GLU A 71 -18.15 20.39 -17.30
N LYS A 72 -18.70 19.44 -16.55
CA LYS A 72 -19.15 19.64 -15.19
C LYS A 72 -18.04 19.96 -14.22
N VAL A 73 -16.86 19.35 -14.39
CA VAL A 73 -15.67 19.70 -13.62
C VAL A 73 -15.23 21.14 -13.90
N LYS A 74 -15.28 21.61 -15.17
CA LYS A 74 -14.97 23.00 -15.52
C LYS A 74 -15.94 24.00 -14.88
N GLU A 75 -17.24 23.65 -14.76
CA GLU A 75 -18.23 24.49 -14.08
C GLU A 75 -17.90 24.71 -12.60
N VAL A 76 -17.46 23.65 -11.89
CA VAL A 76 -17.13 23.69 -10.46
C VAL A 76 -15.72 24.21 -10.21
N HIS A 77 -14.78 23.94 -11.12
CA HIS A 77 -13.38 24.33 -11.09
C HIS A 77 -13.03 25.30 -12.24
N PRO A 78 -13.47 26.57 -12.19
CA PRO A 78 -13.33 27.52 -13.32
C PRO A 78 -11.87 27.90 -13.61
N LYS A 79 -10.94 27.65 -12.70
CA LYS A 79 -9.50 27.85 -12.89
C LYS A 79 -8.78 26.61 -13.45
N PHE A 80 -9.53 25.55 -13.78
CA PHE A 80 -8.96 24.32 -14.37
C PHE A 80 -8.19 24.61 -15.65
N ASP A 81 -6.93 24.18 -15.68
CA ASP A 81 -6.04 24.33 -16.84
C ASP A 81 -6.01 23.03 -17.66
N SER A 82 -6.82 23.00 -18.72
CA SER A 82 -6.90 21.85 -19.62
C SER A 82 -5.64 21.66 -20.51
N THR A 83 -4.73 22.63 -20.55
CA THR A 83 -3.45 22.50 -21.26
C THR A 83 -2.44 21.66 -20.46
N LYS A 84 -2.60 21.59 -19.15
CA LYS A 84 -1.83 20.67 -18.31
C LYS A 84 -2.42 19.26 -18.36
N GLN A 85 -1.60 18.31 -17.95
CA GLN A 85 -2.08 16.92 -17.91
C GLN A 85 -3.23 16.76 -16.91
N PHE A 86 -4.33 16.20 -17.37
CA PHE A 86 -5.44 15.76 -16.54
C PHE A 86 -5.96 14.39 -16.98
N GLY A 87 -6.78 13.75 -16.18
CA GLY A 87 -7.33 12.46 -16.55
C GLY A 87 -8.55 12.05 -15.75
N ILE A 88 -9.22 11.02 -16.27
CA ILE A 88 -10.43 10.43 -15.72
C ILE A 88 -10.19 8.93 -15.52
N VAL A 89 -10.47 8.43 -14.33
CA VAL A 89 -10.56 7.01 -14.04
C VAL A 89 -12.03 6.62 -14.13
N PRO A 90 -12.39 5.66 -15.00
CA PRO A 90 -13.75 5.17 -15.12
C PRO A 90 -14.28 4.54 -13.82
N PRO A 91 -15.61 4.54 -13.60
CA PRO A 91 -16.20 3.90 -12.44
C PRO A 91 -15.99 2.37 -12.47
N THR A 92 -15.84 1.78 -11.30
CA THR A 92 -15.73 0.34 -11.12
C THR A 92 -16.63 -0.11 -9.96
N ALA A 93 -16.87 -1.41 -9.84
CA ALA A 93 -17.64 -1.95 -8.72
C ALA A 93 -17.03 -1.61 -7.34
N LYS A 94 -15.72 -1.44 -7.24
CA LYS A 94 -15.04 -1.03 -6.00
C LYS A 94 -15.12 0.46 -5.76
N GLN A 95 -15.01 1.25 -6.83
CA GLN A 95 -15.05 2.70 -6.83
C GLN A 95 -16.11 3.18 -7.82
N PRO A 96 -17.39 3.28 -7.37
CA PRO A 96 -18.52 3.63 -8.26
C PRO A 96 -18.52 5.06 -8.79
N LEU A 97 -17.80 5.98 -8.13
CA LEU A 97 -17.60 7.34 -8.61
C LEU A 97 -16.48 7.38 -9.65
N SER A 98 -16.64 8.19 -10.70
CA SER A 98 -15.53 8.54 -11.58
C SER A 98 -14.56 9.46 -10.86
N TYR A 99 -13.28 9.19 -10.97
CA TYR A 99 -12.23 10.00 -10.36
C TYR A 99 -11.57 10.89 -11.41
N PHE A 100 -11.66 12.20 -11.22
CA PHE A 100 -11.00 13.19 -12.06
C PHE A 100 -9.79 13.77 -11.32
N TYR A 101 -8.69 13.97 -12.03
CA TYR A 101 -7.54 14.72 -11.52
C TYR A 101 -7.05 15.71 -12.56
N GLY A 102 -6.65 16.90 -12.11
CA GLY A 102 -6.22 17.98 -12.98
C GLY A 102 -5.37 19.01 -12.22
N SER A 103 -5.16 20.15 -12.88
CA SER A 103 -4.43 21.28 -12.30
C SER A 103 -5.24 22.56 -12.47
N GLU A 104 -5.23 23.43 -11.45
CA GLU A 104 -5.82 24.76 -11.47
C GLU A 104 -4.73 25.83 -11.50
N LYS A 105 -4.97 26.91 -12.22
CA LYS A 105 -4.11 28.10 -12.23
C LYS A 105 -4.23 28.83 -10.90
N VAL A 106 -3.11 28.96 -10.19
CA VAL A 106 -3.01 29.81 -8.99
C VAL A 106 -2.64 31.23 -9.42
N ASN A 107 -1.70 31.35 -10.36
CA ASN A 107 -1.28 32.58 -11.06
C ASN A 107 -0.74 32.20 -12.44
N ASP A 108 -0.23 33.17 -13.21
CA ASP A 108 0.24 32.96 -14.58
C ASP A 108 1.37 31.93 -14.72
N SER A 109 2.13 31.69 -13.66
CA SER A 109 3.31 30.80 -13.67
C SER A 109 3.17 29.54 -12.81
N THR A 110 2.16 29.46 -11.93
CA THR A 110 2.03 28.36 -10.98
C THR A 110 0.65 27.72 -11.06
N THR A 111 0.63 26.38 -11.00
CA THR A 111 -0.59 25.60 -10.90
C THR A 111 -0.58 24.74 -9.64
N THR A 112 -1.76 24.48 -9.09
CA THR A 112 -1.96 23.49 -8.02
C THR A 112 -2.74 22.31 -8.56
N ARG A 113 -2.49 21.13 -8.03
CA ARG A 113 -3.24 19.91 -8.40
C ARG A 113 -4.53 19.86 -7.60
N PHE A 114 -5.61 19.44 -8.27
CA PHE A 114 -6.88 19.12 -7.62
C PHE A 114 -7.38 17.75 -8.08
N THR A 115 -8.35 17.24 -7.35
CA THR A 115 -9.05 15.99 -7.66
C THR A 115 -10.54 16.18 -7.42
N ALA A 116 -11.38 15.54 -8.23
CA ALA A 116 -12.81 15.57 -8.08
C ALA A 116 -13.40 14.17 -8.22
N TYR A 117 -14.44 13.89 -7.45
CA TYR A 117 -15.22 12.67 -7.56
C TYR A 117 -16.56 13.01 -8.18
N VAL A 118 -16.86 12.39 -9.31
CA VAL A 118 -18.05 12.67 -10.10
C VAL A 118 -18.97 11.46 -10.08
N ASN A 119 -20.25 11.66 -9.75
CA ASN A 119 -21.26 10.64 -9.89
C ASN A 119 -21.55 10.40 -11.38
N PRO A 120 -21.25 9.22 -11.95
CA PRO A 120 -21.36 8.99 -13.38
C PRO A 120 -22.83 8.91 -13.87
N ALA A 121 -23.82 8.83 -12.98
CA ALA A 121 -25.24 8.82 -13.34
C ALA A 121 -25.84 10.23 -13.34
N SER A 122 -25.55 11.06 -12.32
CA SER A 122 -26.09 12.43 -12.20
C SER A 122 -25.16 13.50 -12.76
N TYR A 123 -23.87 13.19 -12.91
CA TYR A 123 -22.78 14.14 -13.24
C TYR A 123 -22.55 15.21 -12.18
N GLU A 124 -23.03 14.99 -10.98
CA GLU A 124 -22.74 15.82 -9.83
C GLU A 124 -21.26 15.69 -9.46
N VAL A 125 -20.57 16.84 -9.33
CA VAL A 125 -19.14 16.91 -9.01
C VAL A 125 -18.98 17.07 -7.49
N ASN A 126 -17.93 16.50 -6.93
CA ASN A 126 -17.60 16.56 -5.52
C ASN A 126 -18.70 16.02 -4.58
N VAL A 127 -19.41 14.97 -5.03
CA VAL A 127 -20.44 14.26 -4.22
C VAL A 127 -19.93 13.89 -2.82
N ALA A 128 -18.61 13.78 -2.69
CA ALA A 128 -17.93 13.43 -1.45
C ALA A 128 -17.18 14.62 -0.81
N GLY A 129 -17.43 15.87 -1.22
CA GLY A 129 -16.71 17.09 -0.80
C GLY A 129 -15.54 17.45 -1.71
N GLU A 130 -15.01 18.67 -1.56
CA GLU A 130 -13.87 19.17 -2.35
C GLU A 130 -12.57 18.39 -2.10
N GLU A 131 -12.38 17.91 -0.88
CA GLU A 131 -11.38 16.88 -0.58
C GLU A 131 -12.07 15.52 -0.52
N PRO A 132 -11.44 14.45 -1.06
CA PRO A 132 -11.95 13.10 -0.87
C PRO A 132 -12.16 12.90 0.63
N THR A 133 -13.40 12.68 1.01
CA THR A 133 -13.93 12.83 2.36
C THR A 133 -13.26 11.97 3.40
N THR A 134 -12.44 11.04 2.98
CA THR A 134 -11.60 10.31 3.90
C THR A 134 -10.36 9.79 3.23
N HIS A 135 -9.27 9.99 3.91
CA HIS A 135 -8.01 9.44 3.53
C HIS A 135 -7.53 8.41 4.56
N MET A 136 -8.44 7.72 5.27
CA MET A 136 -8.05 6.72 6.25
C MET A 136 -7.17 5.64 5.61
N SER A 137 -7.64 5.00 4.56
CA SER A 137 -6.87 4.01 3.82
C SER A 137 -5.64 4.61 3.18
N ARG A 138 -5.73 5.84 2.66
CA ARG A 138 -4.58 6.58 2.12
C ARG A 138 -3.57 6.95 3.19
N THR A 139 -4.00 7.31 4.41
CA THR A 139 -3.10 7.58 5.54
C THR A 139 -2.31 6.32 5.91
N ILE A 140 -2.98 5.16 5.98
CA ILE A 140 -2.32 3.87 6.23
C ILE A 140 -1.37 3.52 5.07
N TYR A 141 -1.80 3.72 3.81
CA TYR A 141 -0.95 3.53 2.64
C TYR A 141 0.29 4.43 2.68
N GLN A 142 0.13 5.71 3.01
CA GLN A 142 1.25 6.65 3.14
C GLN A 142 2.18 6.29 4.29
N LEU A 143 1.67 5.72 5.39
CA LEU A 143 2.48 5.24 6.51
C LEU A 143 3.39 4.09 6.08
N HIS A 144 2.96 3.25 5.14
CA HIS A 144 3.75 2.16 4.58
C HIS A 144 5.12 2.61 4.02
N PHE A 145 5.22 3.83 3.49
CA PHE A 145 6.48 4.38 2.97
C PHE A 145 6.88 5.71 3.61
N PHE A 146 6.37 5.97 4.83
CA PHE A 146 6.72 7.13 5.66
C PHE A 146 6.47 8.49 4.98
N ARG A 147 5.43 8.62 4.15
CA ARG A 147 5.10 9.86 3.43
C ARG A 147 4.83 11.04 4.39
N GLN A 148 4.50 10.76 5.66
CA GLN A 148 4.36 11.75 6.72
C GLN A 148 5.67 12.51 7.00
N ILE A 149 6.81 11.96 6.61
CA ILE A 149 8.11 12.64 6.63
C ILE A 149 8.36 13.17 5.21
N PRO A 150 8.13 14.48 4.95
CA PRO A 150 8.25 15.03 3.60
C PRO A 150 9.62 14.75 2.99
N VAL A 151 9.65 14.41 1.70
CA VAL A 151 10.84 14.13 0.90
C VAL A 151 11.64 12.92 1.38
N VAL A 152 12.02 12.86 2.66
CA VAL A 152 12.95 11.85 3.21
C VAL A 152 12.29 10.49 3.43
N GLY A 153 10.98 10.45 3.74
CA GLY A 153 10.29 9.23 4.15
C GLY A 153 10.37 8.10 3.13
N ILE A 154 10.14 8.41 1.86
CA ILE A 154 10.20 7.41 0.78
C ILE A 154 11.61 6.81 0.61
N TYR A 155 12.66 7.63 0.72
CA TYR A 155 14.04 7.15 0.66
C TYR A 155 14.41 6.31 1.87
N LEU A 156 13.90 6.68 3.05
CA LEU A 156 14.07 5.90 4.27
C LEU A 156 13.43 4.51 4.12
N SER A 157 12.21 4.43 3.60
CA SER A 157 11.54 3.14 3.36
C SER A 157 12.29 2.29 2.33
N GLY A 158 12.78 2.90 1.24
CA GLY A 158 13.62 2.23 0.25
C GLY A 158 14.94 1.71 0.82
N LEU A 159 15.60 2.50 1.66
CA LEU A 159 16.84 2.10 2.34
C LEU A 159 16.58 0.95 3.33
N VAL A 160 15.50 1.00 4.10
CA VAL A 160 15.09 -0.09 5.00
C VAL A 160 14.82 -1.36 4.20
N SER A 161 14.15 -1.27 3.04
CA SER A 161 13.89 -2.42 2.15
C SER A 161 15.18 -3.00 1.56
N PHE A 162 16.13 -2.14 1.22
CA PHE A 162 17.45 -2.56 0.76
C PHE A 162 18.22 -3.32 1.85
N PHE A 163 18.26 -2.81 3.08
CA PHE A 163 18.86 -3.53 4.20
C PHE A 163 18.08 -4.80 4.57
N PHE A 164 16.79 -4.84 4.32
CA PHE A 164 15.99 -6.05 4.48
C PHE A 164 16.43 -7.13 3.49
N LEU A 165 16.72 -6.77 2.24
CA LEU A 165 17.30 -7.70 1.27
C LEU A 165 18.63 -8.30 1.77
N PHE A 166 19.51 -7.47 2.35
CA PHE A 166 20.75 -7.96 3.00
C PHE A 166 20.45 -8.89 4.18
N ALA A 167 19.45 -8.56 5.00
CA ALA A 167 19.06 -9.42 6.11
C ALA A 167 18.55 -10.79 5.62
N ILE A 168 17.78 -10.83 4.53
CA ILE A 168 17.33 -12.09 3.91
C ILE A 168 18.52 -12.93 3.46
N PHE A 169 19.45 -12.36 2.67
CA PHE A 169 20.61 -13.10 2.17
C PHE A 169 21.53 -13.58 3.30
N THR A 170 21.84 -12.74 4.27
CA THR A 170 22.71 -13.13 5.39
C THR A 170 22.05 -14.16 6.29
N GLY A 171 20.73 -14.09 6.49
CA GLY A 171 19.96 -15.09 7.21
C GLY A 171 19.94 -16.45 6.49
N LEU A 172 19.72 -16.44 5.17
CA LEU A 172 19.76 -17.64 4.34
C LEU A 172 21.15 -18.32 4.40
N LEU A 173 22.22 -17.54 4.23
CA LEU A 173 23.60 -18.06 4.26
C LEU A 173 23.98 -18.61 5.63
N THR A 174 23.52 -18.02 6.73
CA THR A 174 23.77 -18.50 8.08
C THR A 174 23.22 -19.92 8.32
N HIS A 175 22.13 -20.27 7.65
CA HIS A 175 21.47 -21.57 7.80
C HIS A 175 21.64 -22.52 6.61
N TRP A 176 22.50 -22.16 5.64
CA TRP A 176 22.65 -22.82 4.36
C TRP A 176 22.83 -24.35 4.45
N LYS A 177 23.72 -24.81 5.34
CA LYS A 177 24.01 -26.25 5.51
C LYS A 177 22.79 -27.08 5.91
N ASN A 178 21.90 -26.51 6.75
CA ASN A 178 20.80 -27.24 7.38
C ASN A 178 19.41 -26.76 6.92
N ILE A 179 19.33 -26.14 5.75
CA ILE A 179 18.13 -25.46 5.24
C ILE A 179 16.92 -26.39 5.22
N SER A 180 17.07 -27.61 4.70
CA SER A 180 15.98 -28.61 4.60
C SER A 180 15.43 -28.99 5.98
N ASN A 181 16.30 -29.25 6.95
CA ASN A 181 15.89 -29.60 8.31
C ASN A 181 15.22 -28.42 9.03
N LYS A 182 15.68 -27.20 8.77
CA LYS A 182 15.15 -25.97 9.36
C LYS A 182 13.80 -25.55 8.78
N PHE A 183 13.53 -25.90 7.52
CA PHE A 183 12.23 -25.69 6.90
C PHE A 183 11.10 -26.38 7.68
N TYR A 184 11.32 -27.59 8.17
CA TYR A 184 10.33 -28.38 8.93
C TYR A 184 10.44 -28.19 10.46
N ALA A 185 11.27 -27.27 10.94
CA ALA A 185 11.55 -27.09 12.35
C ALA A 185 10.49 -26.28 13.11
N PHE A 186 9.40 -25.83 12.45
CA PHE A 186 8.35 -25.05 13.09
C PHE A 186 7.78 -25.78 14.32
N THR A 187 7.73 -25.10 15.46
CA THR A 187 7.16 -25.63 16.69
C THR A 187 6.58 -24.52 17.55
N VAL A 188 5.46 -24.82 18.18
CA VAL A 188 4.82 -23.97 19.21
C VAL A 188 4.99 -24.54 20.62
N LYS A 189 5.73 -25.66 20.75
CA LYS A 189 5.95 -26.37 22.01
C LYS A 189 7.41 -26.28 22.45
N GLY A 190 7.65 -26.26 23.76
CA GLY A 190 8.97 -26.28 24.35
C GLY A 190 9.39 -24.94 25.00
N LYS A 191 10.70 -24.74 25.20
CA LYS A 191 11.25 -23.50 25.79
C LYS A 191 11.10 -22.34 24.80
N TRP A 192 10.74 -21.16 25.28
CA TRP A 192 10.53 -19.94 24.49
C TRP A 192 11.66 -19.63 23.50
N LYS A 193 12.90 -19.80 23.93
CA LYS A 193 14.07 -19.63 23.05
C LYS A 193 13.98 -20.51 21.80
N ASN A 194 13.59 -21.76 21.96
CA ASN A 194 13.49 -22.71 20.84
C ASN A 194 12.29 -22.37 19.95
N ILE A 195 11.15 -21.97 20.56
CA ILE A 195 9.96 -21.55 19.82
C ILE A 195 10.31 -20.35 18.94
N TRP A 196 10.90 -19.28 19.51
CA TRP A 196 11.30 -18.11 18.73
C TRP A 196 12.29 -18.44 17.62
N THR A 197 13.33 -19.23 17.92
CA THR A 197 14.37 -19.57 16.95
C THR A 197 13.82 -20.42 15.81
N ASN A 198 13.08 -21.48 16.15
CA ASN A 198 12.57 -22.41 15.13
C ASN A 198 11.48 -21.76 14.27
N SER A 199 10.56 -20.99 14.86
CA SER A 199 9.53 -20.29 14.09
C SER A 199 10.12 -19.18 13.21
N HIS A 200 11.11 -18.42 13.71
CA HIS A 200 11.80 -17.40 12.92
C HIS A 200 12.44 -17.99 11.66
N ILE A 201 13.17 -19.09 11.82
CA ILE A 201 13.89 -19.71 10.71
C ILE A 201 12.91 -20.39 9.76
N SER A 202 12.00 -21.23 10.27
CA SER A 202 11.07 -22.00 9.45
C SER A 202 10.13 -21.10 8.65
N LEU A 203 9.50 -20.12 9.32
CA LEU A 203 8.61 -19.16 8.64
C LEU A 203 9.40 -18.25 7.69
N GLY A 204 10.63 -17.87 8.06
CA GLY A 204 11.51 -17.10 7.17
C GLY A 204 11.79 -17.80 5.86
N PHE A 205 11.97 -19.13 5.88
CA PHE A 205 12.15 -19.92 4.64
C PHE A 205 10.84 -20.13 3.88
N ILE A 206 9.74 -20.43 4.57
CA ILE A 206 8.43 -20.65 3.92
C ILE A 206 7.97 -19.39 3.17
N THR A 207 8.18 -18.22 3.75
CA THR A 207 7.76 -16.93 3.17
C THR A 207 8.85 -16.24 2.35
N LEU A 208 9.98 -16.89 2.11
CA LEU A 208 11.14 -16.31 1.41
C LEU A 208 10.80 -15.67 0.06
N PRO A 209 10.03 -16.31 -0.85
CA PRO A 209 9.68 -15.68 -2.14
C PRO A 209 8.92 -14.36 -1.96
N PHE A 210 7.97 -14.33 -1.04
CA PHE A 210 7.22 -13.13 -0.70
C PHE A 210 8.11 -12.02 -0.15
N GLN A 211 9.00 -12.35 0.80
CA GLN A 211 9.94 -11.39 1.38
C GLN A 211 10.90 -10.82 0.34
N LEU A 212 11.40 -11.64 -0.61
CA LEU A 212 12.26 -11.19 -1.70
C LEU A 212 11.53 -10.21 -2.63
N ILE A 213 10.29 -10.52 -3.02
CA ILE A 213 9.48 -9.62 -3.84
C ILE A 213 9.40 -8.25 -3.16
N TYR A 214 9.01 -8.19 -1.88
CA TYR A 214 8.83 -6.92 -1.18
C TYR A 214 10.14 -6.19 -0.86
N ALA A 215 11.22 -6.92 -0.60
CA ALA A 215 12.54 -6.31 -0.39
C ALA A 215 13.06 -5.66 -1.69
N ILE A 216 12.94 -6.35 -2.83
CA ILE A 216 13.38 -5.85 -4.14
C ILE A 216 12.49 -4.69 -4.59
N THR A 217 11.17 -4.87 -4.58
CA THR A 217 10.23 -3.84 -5.07
C THR A 217 10.19 -2.63 -4.15
N GLY A 218 10.29 -2.80 -2.83
CA GLY A 218 10.36 -1.70 -1.88
C GLY A 218 11.64 -0.87 -2.05
N ALA A 219 12.79 -1.53 -2.26
CA ALA A 219 14.04 -0.85 -2.57
C ALA A 219 13.96 -0.12 -3.93
N LEU A 220 13.43 -0.77 -4.97
CA LEU A 220 13.28 -0.19 -6.29
C LEU A 220 12.38 1.06 -6.26
N PHE A 221 11.20 0.98 -5.65
CA PHE A 221 10.26 2.10 -5.63
C PHE A 221 10.72 3.24 -4.73
N GLY A 222 11.29 2.92 -3.56
CA GLY A 222 11.77 3.94 -2.62
C GLY A 222 13.07 4.63 -3.06
N LEU A 223 13.90 3.94 -3.87
CA LEU A 223 15.20 4.46 -4.34
C LEU A 223 15.21 4.73 -5.86
N SER A 224 14.04 4.74 -6.52
CA SER A 224 13.92 4.81 -7.99
C SER A 224 14.70 6.00 -8.60
N ILE A 225 14.60 7.17 -7.99
CA ILE A 225 15.31 8.35 -8.49
C ILE A 225 16.84 8.24 -8.37
N LEU A 226 17.33 7.53 -7.36
CA LEU A 226 18.77 7.26 -7.19
C LEU A 226 19.26 6.20 -8.17
N LEU A 227 18.36 5.37 -8.71
CA LEU A 227 18.69 4.36 -9.72
C LEU A 227 18.62 4.92 -11.13
N LEU A 228 17.90 6.03 -11.35
CA LEU A 228 17.75 6.65 -12.67
C LEU A 228 19.09 7.04 -13.28
N LEU A 229 19.95 7.74 -12.52
CA LEU A 229 21.25 8.19 -13.02
C LEU A 229 22.19 7.03 -13.39
N PRO A 230 22.45 6.03 -12.53
CA PRO A 230 23.25 4.87 -12.94
C PRO A 230 22.69 4.14 -14.15
N THR A 231 21.36 4.00 -14.25
CA THR A 231 20.71 3.35 -15.40
C THR A 231 20.95 4.16 -16.68
N ALA A 232 20.80 5.48 -16.62
CA ALA A 232 21.09 6.36 -17.76
C ALA A 232 22.55 6.21 -18.22
N PHE A 233 23.52 6.25 -17.30
CA PHE A 233 24.93 6.10 -17.62
C PHE A 233 25.29 4.72 -18.19
N LEU A 234 24.75 3.64 -17.59
CA LEU A 234 25.14 2.28 -17.96
C LEU A 234 24.45 1.76 -19.23
N ALA A 235 23.20 2.19 -19.52
CA ALA A 235 22.38 1.63 -20.57
C ALA A 235 21.94 2.65 -21.64
N PHE A 236 22.02 3.96 -21.38
CA PHE A 236 21.49 5.01 -22.25
C PHE A 236 22.46 6.19 -22.48
N ASN A 237 23.77 5.95 -22.39
CA ASN A 237 24.83 6.95 -22.64
C ASN A 237 24.65 8.27 -21.86
N GLY A 238 24.09 8.22 -20.66
CA GLY A 238 23.84 9.38 -19.81
C GLY A 238 22.49 10.09 -20.08
N ASP A 239 21.70 9.63 -21.03
CA ASP A 239 20.41 10.24 -21.39
C ASP A 239 19.27 9.71 -20.48
N THR A 240 18.86 10.54 -19.54
CA THR A 240 17.73 10.23 -18.64
C THR A 240 16.38 10.27 -19.32
N ALA A 241 16.21 11.06 -20.41
CA ALA A 241 14.98 11.12 -21.15
C ALA A 241 14.69 9.78 -21.85
N SER A 242 15.71 9.18 -22.49
CA SER A 242 15.59 7.86 -23.11
C SER A 242 15.25 6.77 -22.09
N VAL A 243 15.71 6.85 -20.84
CA VAL A 243 15.28 5.91 -19.77
C VAL A 243 13.79 6.05 -19.48
N ILE A 244 13.30 7.29 -19.40
CA ILE A 244 11.88 7.57 -19.14
C ILE A 244 11.02 7.09 -20.31
N GLU A 245 11.43 7.37 -21.55
CA GLU A 245 10.72 6.93 -22.76
C GLU A 245 10.66 5.40 -22.89
N ALA A 246 11.73 4.69 -22.52
CA ALA A 246 11.77 3.23 -22.52
C ALA A 246 10.75 2.59 -21.54
N ILE A 247 10.42 3.29 -20.46
CA ILE A 247 9.45 2.86 -19.45
C ILE A 247 8.04 3.38 -19.77
N ASN A 248 7.95 4.61 -20.26
CA ASN A 248 6.70 5.29 -20.58
C ASN A 248 6.75 5.89 -21.99
N PRO A 249 6.33 5.15 -23.03
CA PRO A 249 6.35 5.62 -24.42
C PRO A 249 5.55 6.91 -24.67
N SER A 250 4.55 7.23 -23.86
CA SER A 250 3.81 8.49 -23.98
C SER A 250 4.66 9.73 -23.63
N ALA A 251 5.79 9.55 -22.96
CA ALA A 251 6.76 10.63 -22.72
C ALA A 251 7.53 11.06 -23.98
N ALA A 252 7.53 10.24 -25.03
CA ALA A 252 8.15 10.56 -26.32
C ALA A 252 7.35 11.60 -27.14
N VAL A 253 6.07 11.83 -26.81
CA VAL A 253 5.24 12.83 -27.48
C VAL A 253 5.70 14.22 -27.07
N LYS A 254 6.15 15.00 -28.06
CA LYS A 254 6.59 16.38 -27.87
C LYS A 254 5.42 17.33 -28.07
N TYR A 255 5.34 18.35 -27.24
CA TYR A 255 4.33 19.40 -27.28
C TYR A 255 5.00 20.75 -27.55
N SER A 256 4.32 21.60 -28.32
CA SER A 256 4.80 22.94 -28.66
C SER A 256 4.29 23.96 -27.64
N ASP A 257 5.15 24.90 -27.23
CA ASP A 257 4.72 26.01 -26.39
C ASP A 257 3.86 27.03 -27.17
N ASP A 258 3.94 27.00 -28.53
CA ASP A 258 3.22 27.90 -29.46
C ASP A 258 1.97 27.24 -30.08
N ALA A 259 1.52 26.09 -29.54
CA ALA A 259 0.36 25.37 -30.09
C ALA A 259 -0.91 26.24 -30.00
N LYS A 260 -1.64 26.33 -31.13
CA LYS A 260 -2.83 27.18 -31.24
C LYS A 260 -4.09 26.48 -30.74
N PRO A 261 -5.02 27.23 -30.13
CA PRO A 261 -6.33 26.70 -29.76
C PRO A 261 -7.08 26.21 -31.01
N ILE A 262 -7.74 25.09 -30.88
CA ILE A 262 -8.65 24.56 -31.93
C ILE A 262 -9.92 24.02 -31.24
N GLU A 263 -11.01 24.02 -32.02
CA GLU A 263 -12.17 23.21 -31.68
C GLU A 263 -11.87 21.75 -32.05
N GLY A 264 -11.86 20.89 -31.05
CA GLY A 264 -11.49 19.48 -31.23
C GLY A 264 -12.59 18.70 -31.91
N ALA A 265 -12.18 17.87 -32.87
CA ALA A 265 -13.06 16.94 -33.55
C ALA A 265 -13.12 15.56 -32.86
N PHE A 266 -12.15 15.25 -31.99
CA PHE A 266 -12.04 13.96 -31.31
C PHE A 266 -12.18 14.12 -29.80
N SER A 267 -13.11 13.37 -29.21
CA SER A 267 -13.50 13.53 -27.83
C SER A 267 -13.01 12.37 -26.92
N TYR A 268 -13.19 12.52 -25.60
CA TYR A 268 -12.95 11.42 -24.65
C TYR A 268 -13.87 10.24 -24.89
N ASN A 269 -15.14 10.51 -25.24
CA ASN A 269 -16.12 9.48 -25.58
C ASN A 269 -15.72 8.72 -26.83
N ASP A 270 -15.21 9.43 -27.87
CA ASP A 270 -14.73 8.79 -29.09
C ASP A 270 -13.50 7.91 -28.83
N ALA A 271 -12.54 8.40 -28.03
CA ALA A 271 -11.37 7.65 -27.65
C ALA A 271 -11.73 6.38 -26.88
N PHE A 272 -12.64 6.48 -25.89
CA PHE A 272 -13.13 5.34 -25.13
C PHE A 272 -13.81 4.31 -26.04
N LYS A 273 -14.76 4.75 -26.88
CA LYS A 273 -15.51 3.88 -27.82
C LYS A 273 -14.58 3.19 -28.80
N LYS A 274 -13.64 3.93 -29.39
CA LYS A 274 -12.67 3.39 -30.37
C LYS A 274 -11.84 2.28 -29.75
N VAL A 275 -11.23 2.53 -28.58
CA VAL A 275 -10.40 1.52 -27.91
C VAL A 275 -11.23 0.33 -27.45
N SER A 276 -12.41 0.55 -26.87
CA SER A 276 -13.30 -0.54 -26.43
C SER A 276 -13.79 -1.42 -27.57
N ALA A 277 -14.06 -0.83 -28.76
CA ALA A 277 -14.51 -1.57 -29.94
C ALA A 277 -13.37 -2.38 -30.59
N GLU A 278 -12.19 -1.76 -30.72
CA GLU A 278 -11.02 -2.39 -31.35
C GLU A 278 -10.31 -3.39 -30.43
N ASN A 279 -10.45 -3.24 -29.12
CA ASN A 279 -9.72 -4.01 -28.10
C ASN A 279 -10.63 -4.42 -26.93
N PRO A 280 -11.69 -5.20 -27.14
CA PRO A 280 -12.70 -5.52 -26.14
C PRO A 280 -12.18 -6.36 -24.96
N ASP A 281 -11.06 -7.06 -25.15
CA ASP A 281 -10.44 -7.88 -24.10
C ASP A 281 -9.62 -7.08 -23.08
N TYR A 282 -9.35 -5.80 -23.35
CA TYR A 282 -8.52 -4.95 -22.50
C TYR A 282 -9.36 -3.91 -21.72
N PRO A 283 -9.56 -4.09 -20.41
CA PRO A 283 -10.26 -3.10 -19.59
C PRO A 283 -9.56 -1.74 -19.62
N ILE A 284 -10.31 -0.67 -19.88
CA ILE A 284 -9.79 0.70 -19.78
C ILE A 284 -9.61 1.07 -18.32
N ILE A 285 -8.39 1.46 -17.92
CA ILE A 285 -8.04 1.78 -16.55
C ILE A 285 -8.18 3.28 -16.27
N TYR A 286 -7.72 4.12 -17.21
CA TYR A 286 -7.86 5.56 -17.15
C TYR A 286 -7.63 6.18 -18.53
N ILE A 287 -8.23 7.37 -18.72
CA ILE A 287 -8.04 8.20 -19.90
C ILE A 287 -7.36 9.48 -19.44
N LEU A 288 -6.33 9.91 -20.11
CA LEU A 288 -5.65 11.16 -19.80
C LEU A 288 -5.46 12.01 -21.05
N SER A 289 -5.35 13.32 -20.84
CA SER A 289 -5.07 14.28 -21.91
C SER A 289 -3.97 15.25 -21.50
N ARG A 290 -3.30 15.79 -22.49
CA ARG A 290 -2.36 16.90 -22.37
C ARG A 290 -2.55 17.84 -23.55
N ASN A 291 -2.37 19.14 -23.34
CA ASN A 291 -2.67 20.19 -24.32
C ASN A 291 -4.09 20.07 -24.92
N TYR A 292 -5.06 19.68 -24.08
CA TYR A 292 -6.46 19.55 -24.49
C TYR A 292 -7.04 20.88 -24.94
N GLY A 293 -7.58 20.93 -26.14
CA GLY A 293 -8.04 22.18 -26.79
C GLY A 293 -6.97 22.83 -27.68
N LEU A 294 -5.77 22.28 -27.80
CA LEU A 294 -4.71 22.78 -28.69
C LEU A 294 -4.47 21.82 -29.88
N GLU A 295 -3.88 22.33 -30.97
CA GLU A 295 -3.66 21.59 -32.20
C GLU A 295 -2.73 20.37 -32.07
N ASP A 296 -1.83 20.39 -31.09
CA ASP A 296 -0.92 19.29 -30.70
C ASP A 296 -1.43 18.48 -29.50
N GLY A 297 -2.67 18.75 -29.07
CA GLY A 297 -3.29 18.05 -27.95
C GLY A 297 -3.42 16.55 -28.18
N THR A 298 -3.35 15.77 -27.11
CA THR A 298 -3.47 14.31 -27.17
C THR A 298 -4.48 13.76 -26.16
N ILE A 299 -5.14 12.66 -26.53
CA ILE A 299 -5.94 11.84 -25.64
C ILE A 299 -5.29 10.45 -25.58
N THR A 300 -4.95 10.00 -24.39
CA THR A 300 -4.32 8.70 -24.16
C THR A 300 -5.27 7.80 -23.36
N VAL A 301 -5.61 6.66 -23.90
CA VAL A 301 -6.40 5.62 -23.25
C VAL A 301 -5.46 4.53 -22.77
N ASN A 302 -5.44 4.27 -21.47
CA ASN A 302 -4.62 3.23 -20.87
C ASN A 302 -5.48 2.02 -20.53
N VAL A 303 -4.99 0.83 -20.88
CA VAL A 303 -5.70 -0.43 -20.71
C VAL A 303 -4.86 -1.43 -19.91
N ASP A 304 -5.54 -2.30 -19.15
CA ASP A 304 -4.90 -3.46 -18.53
C ASP A 304 -4.92 -4.65 -19.49
N ASP A 305 -4.06 -5.62 -19.30
CA ASP A 305 -4.06 -6.88 -20.04
C ASP A 305 -5.20 -7.83 -19.61
N GLY A 306 -5.91 -7.48 -18.53
CA GLY A 306 -7.10 -8.16 -18.02
C GLY A 306 -6.85 -9.56 -17.42
N LYS A 307 -5.83 -10.28 -17.85
CA LYS A 307 -5.62 -11.71 -17.49
C LYS A 307 -4.20 -12.05 -17.04
N GLY A 308 -3.22 -11.19 -17.31
CA GLY A 308 -1.82 -11.44 -17.07
C GLY A 308 -1.18 -10.53 -16.00
N ILE A 309 0.09 -10.79 -15.72
CA ILE A 309 0.94 -9.93 -14.89
C ILE A 309 1.85 -9.05 -15.76
N ALA A 310 1.72 -9.14 -17.09
CA ALA A 310 2.52 -8.40 -18.05
C ALA A 310 2.14 -6.92 -18.13
N ALA A 311 2.60 -6.25 -19.14
CA ALA A 311 2.48 -4.81 -19.28
C ALA A 311 1.06 -4.33 -19.57
N ASN A 312 0.75 -3.13 -19.10
CA ASN A 312 -0.42 -2.38 -19.54
C ASN A 312 -0.21 -1.80 -20.95
N GLY A 313 -1.29 -1.73 -21.73
CA GLY A 313 -1.32 -1.08 -23.04
C GLY A 313 -1.61 0.42 -22.93
N SER A 314 -1.36 1.15 -24.02
CA SER A 314 -1.73 2.56 -24.15
C SER A 314 -1.96 2.94 -25.61
N PHE A 315 -3.03 3.68 -25.86
CA PHE A 315 -3.42 4.19 -27.18
C PHE A 315 -3.42 5.70 -27.13
N ILE A 316 -2.65 6.36 -27.99
CA ILE A 316 -2.49 7.82 -28.02
C ILE A 316 -3.08 8.33 -29.32
N PHE A 317 -4.03 9.24 -29.21
CA PHE A 317 -4.74 9.87 -30.31
C PHE A 317 -4.47 11.37 -30.33
N GLY A 318 -4.37 11.95 -31.55
CA GLY A 318 -4.38 13.40 -31.73
C GLY A 318 -5.75 13.98 -31.39
N TYR A 319 -5.78 15.05 -30.61
CA TYR A 319 -7.02 15.75 -30.25
C TYR A 319 -7.72 16.35 -31.49
N LYS A 320 -6.95 16.83 -32.45
CA LYS A 320 -7.46 17.50 -33.67
C LYS A 320 -8.29 16.59 -34.58
N ASP A 321 -7.86 15.37 -34.80
CA ASP A 321 -8.35 14.51 -35.88
C ASP A 321 -8.59 13.06 -35.45
N GLY A 322 -8.29 12.69 -34.21
CA GLY A 322 -8.41 11.31 -33.73
C GLY A 322 -7.45 10.31 -34.38
N ASN A 323 -6.44 10.81 -35.12
CA ASN A 323 -5.41 9.95 -35.68
C ASN A 323 -4.61 9.25 -34.59
N THR A 324 -4.33 7.97 -34.82
CA THR A 324 -3.52 7.19 -33.86
C THR A 324 -2.06 7.58 -33.98
N ILE A 325 -1.54 8.25 -32.93
CA ILE A 325 -0.12 8.62 -32.82
C ILE A 325 0.70 7.41 -32.39
N SER A 326 0.18 6.65 -31.41
CA SER A 326 0.81 5.44 -30.90
C SER A 326 -0.24 4.45 -30.43
N ALA A 327 -0.03 3.17 -30.71
CA ALA A 327 -0.87 2.08 -30.24
C ALA A 327 0.04 0.97 -29.68
N LEU A 328 0.06 0.86 -28.37
CA LEU A 328 0.82 -0.17 -27.66
C LEU A 328 -0.16 -1.12 -27.01
N ILE A 329 -0.36 -2.29 -27.61
CA ILE A 329 -1.11 -3.37 -26.98
C ILE A 329 -0.24 -4.07 -25.92
N PRO A 330 -0.85 -4.64 -24.85
CA PRO A 330 -0.12 -5.27 -23.77
C PRO A 330 0.96 -6.25 -24.22
N GLU A 331 0.69 -7.12 -25.17
CA GLU A 331 1.59 -8.19 -25.64
C GLU A 331 2.81 -7.66 -26.42
N LYS A 332 2.72 -6.46 -26.99
CA LYS A 332 3.83 -5.81 -27.73
C LYS A 332 4.65 -4.85 -26.89
N SER A 333 4.44 -4.85 -25.57
CA SER A 333 5.20 -3.99 -24.67
C SER A 333 6.68 -4.35 -24.63
N SER A 334 7.54 -3.34 -24.48
CA SER A 334 8.98 -3.56 -24.32
C SER A 334 9.29 -4.39 -23.08
N TYR A 335 10.44 -5.09 -23.10
CA TYR A 335 10.89 -5.88 -21.96
C TYR A 335 10.99 -5.03 -20.68
N SER A 336 11.52 -3.81 -20.79
CA SER A 336 11.67 -2.88 -19.65
C SER A 336 10.32 -2.50 -19.05
N LYS A 337 9.33 -2.13 -19.88
CA LYS A 337 7.97 -1.81 -19.43
C LYS A 337 7.27 -3.02 -18.82
N SER A 338 7.38 -4.18 -19.45
CA SER A 338 6.81 -5.43 -18.96
C SER A 338 7.40 -5.82 -17.60
N THR A 339 8.73 -5.75 -17.44
CA THR A 339 9.40 -6.06 -16.18
C THR A 339 8.94 -5.12 -15.06
N LEU A 340 8.87 -3.81 -15.32
CA LEU A 340 8.40 -2.84 -14.33
C LEU A 340 6.95 -3.13 -13.93
N ASN A 341 6.06 -3.40 -14.89
CA ASN A 341 4.67 -3.72 -14.59
C ASN A 341 4.51 -5.03 -13.81
N VAL A 342 5.30 -6.06 -14.12
CA VAL A 342 5.33 -7.30 -13.32
C VAL A 342 5.69 -6.97 -11.86
N LEU A 343 6.72 -6.16 -11.63
CA LEU A 343 7.12 -5.76 -10.27
C LEU A 343 6.02 -4.96 -9.56
N ILE A 344 5.34 -4.05 -10.28
CA ILE A 344 4.20 -3.30 -9.75
C ILE A 344 3.05 -4.25 -9.39
N LYS A 345 2.61 -5.11 -10.32
CA LYS A 345 1.51 -6.05 -10.09
C LYS A 345 1.81 -7.04 -8.96
N LEU A 346 3.05 -7.52 -8.85
CA LEU A 346 3.52 -8.36 -7.73
C LEU A 346 3.49 -7.60 -6.40
N HIS A 347 3.90 -6.34 -6.38
CA HIS A 347 3.91 -5.53 -5.15
C HIS A 347 2.50 -5.24 -4.64
N TYR A 348 1.59 -4.85 -5.54
CA TYR A 348 0.21 -4.48 -5.20
C TYR A 348 -0.77 -5.67 -5.19
N ALA A 349 -0.32 -6.88 -5.54
CA ALA A 349 -1.15 -8.09 -5.63
C ALA A 349 -2.41 -7.90 -6.51
N THR A 350 -2.32 -7.15 -7.60
CA THR A 350 -3.48 -6.79 -8.44
C THR A 350 -3.89 -7.88 -9.44
N TYR A 351 -3.05 -8.90 -9.65
CA TYR A 351 -3.24 -9.93 -10.68
C TYR A 351 -4.04 -11.15 -10.24
N GLY A 352 -4.38 -11.30 -8.97
CA GLY A 352 -5.06 -12.49 -8.42
C GLY A 352 -6.32 -12.19 -7.60
N GLY A 353 -6.87 -10.99 -7.75
CA GLY A 353 -8.10 -10.57 -7.07
C GLY A 353 -8.01 -10.58 -5.54
N LEU A 354 -9.17 -10.59 -4.88
CA LEU A 354 -9.27 -10.49 -3.43
C LEU A 354 -8.59 -11.66 -2.70
N PHE A 355 -8.69 -12.88 -3.24
CA PHE A 355 -8.09 -14.06 -2.63
C PHE A 355 -6.57 -13.92 -2.50
N LEU A 356 -5.89 -13.45 -3.53
CA LEU A 356 -4.44 -13.22 -3.49
C LEU A 356 -4.07 -12.11 -2.51
N LYS A 357 -4.85 -11.02 -2.43
CA LYS A 357 -4.65 -9.96 -1.44
C LYS A 357 -4.74 -10.49 0.00
N ILE A 358 -5.67 -11.41 0.28
CA ILE A 358 -5.79 -12.08 1.59
C ILE A 358 -4.54 -12.92 1.89
N ILE A 359 -4.04 -13.69 0.93
CA ILE A 359 -2.78 -14.45 1.09
C ILE A 359 -1.62 -13.50 1.39
N TYR A 360 -1.49 -12.41 0.66
CA TYR A 360 -0.45 -11.42 0.86
C TYR A 360 -0.55 -10.74 2.23
N PHE A 361 -1.76 -10.44 2.68
CA PHE A 361 -2.00 -9.93 4.03
C PHE A 361 -1.49 -10.91 5.11
N ILE A 362 -1.85 -12.19 4.98
CA ILE A 362 -1.39 -13.24 5.92
C ILE A 362 0.14 -13.33 5.90
N LEU A 363 0.77 -13.32 4.74
CA LEU A 363 2.24 -13.39 4.60
C LEU A 363 2.92 -12.13 5.18
N ALA A 364 2.31 -10.96 5.04
CA ALA A 364 2.79 -9.74 5.67
C ALA A 364 2.71 -9.81 7.20
N MET A 365 1.60 -10.33 7.77
CA MET A 365 1.48 -10.57 9.21
C MET A 365 2.49 -11.61 9.71
N VAL A 366 2.73 -12.68 8.95
CA VAL A 366 3.80 -13.64 9.24
C VAL A 366 5.17 -12.97 9.23
N THR A 367 5.43 -12.05 8.29
CA THR A 367 6.69 -11.29 8.26
C THR A 367 6.83 -10.37 9.49
N CYS A 368 5.75 -9.73 9.94
CA CYS A 368 5.71 -8.99 11.20
C CYS A 368 6.05 -9.89 12.41
N TYR A 369 5.52 -11.12 12.43
CA TYR A 369 5.87 -12.11 13.46
C TYR A 369 7.35 -12.53 13.37
N ILE A 370 7.91 -12.73 12.18
CA ILE A 370 9.34 -13.07 11.98
C ILE A 370 10.22 -11.96 12.56
N MET A 371 9.91 -10.69 12.34
CA MET A 371 10.65 -9.57 12.93
C MET A 371 10.56 -9.60 14.46
N THR A 372 9.36 -9.78 15.00
CA THR A 372 9.13 -9.86 16.45
C THR A 372 9.90 -11.03 17.08
N SER A 373 9.85 -12.21 16.46
CA SER A 373 10.60 -13.39 16.93
C SER A 373 12.11 -13.15 16.87
N GLY A 374 12.61 -12.45 15.84
CA GLY A 374 14.01 -12.04 15.73
C GLY A 374 14.46 -11.14 16.89
N VAL A 375 13.65 -10.14 17.25
CA VAL A 375 13.92 -9.27 18.41
C VAL A 375 13.90 -10.08 19.71
N MET A 376 13.01 -11.05 19.86
CA MET A 376 12.94 -11.91 21.04
C MET A 376 14.15 -12.86 21.14
N ILE A 377 14.64 -13.40 20.02
CA ILE A 377 15.90 -14.16 19.96
C ILE A 377 17.07 -13.28 20.38
N TRP A 378 17.16 -12.08 19.81
CA TRP A 378 18.19 -11.10 20.12
C TRP A 378 18.21 -10.74 21.62
N ARG A 379 17.06 -10.51 22.23
CA ARG A 379 16.89 -10.22 23.65
C ARG A 379 17.32 -11.39 24.52
N THR A 380 16.85 -12.61 24.18
CA THR A 380 17.16 -13.83 24.95
C THR A 380 18.65 -14.14 24.92
N ALA A 381 19.30 -13.98 23.78
CA ALA A 381 20.75 -14.19 23.63
C ALA A 381 21.59 -13.25 24.50
N ARG A 382 21.05 -12.05 24.80
CA ARG A 382 21.74 -10.98 25.58
C ARG A 382 21.30 -10.89 27.04
N ASN A 383 20.39 -11.75 27.49
CA ASN A 383 19.98 -11.86 28.88
C ASN A 383 20.79 -12.95 29.62
N LYS A 384 22.12 -12.87 29.56
CA LYS A 384 23.04 -13.81 30.19
C LYS A 384 23.89 -13.10 31.25
N LYS A 385 24.39 -13.85 32.22
CA LYS A 385 25.29 -13.35 33.29
C LYS A 385 26.61 -12.75 32.74
N THR A 386 27.01 -13.09 31.50
CA THR A 386 28.18 -12.55 30.83
C THR A 386 28.04 -11.07 30.45
N TYR A 387 26.83 -10.54 30.42
CA TYR A 387 26.58 -9.11 30.19
C TYR A 387 26.41 -8.38 31.53
N THR A 388 26.92 -7.14 31.59
CA THR A 388 26.72 -6.26 32.77
C THR A 388 25.24 -5.91 32.94
N ASP A 389 24.86 -5.50 34.16
CA ASP A 389 23.48 -5.07 34.42
C ASP A 389 23.07 -3.86 33.59
N LYS A 390 24.00 -2.95 33.30
CA LYS A 390 23.76 -1.81 32.41
C LYS A 390 23.43 -2.27 30.99
N GLN A 391 24.17 -3.22 30.45
CA GLN A 391 23.92 -3.80 29.12
C GLN A 391 22.58 -4.55 29.08
N ARG A 392 22.26 -5.36 30.09
CA ARG A 392 20.99 -6.09 30.16
C ARG A 392 19.80 -5.14 30.24
N ARG A 393 19.88 -4.06 31.03
CA ARG A 393 18.86 -3.01 31.07
C ARG A 393 18.70 -2.29 29.74
N PHE A 394 19.78 -1.98 29.03
CA PHE A 394 19.72 -1.39 27.70
C PHE A 394 18.98 -2.30 26.71
N HIS A 395 19.36 -3.57 26.63
CA HIS A 395 18.71 -4.54 25.73
C HIS A 395 17.22 -4.73 26.07
N HIS A 396 16.89 -4.69 27.37
CA HIS A 396 15.48 -4.71 27.81
C HIS A 396 14.72 -3.47 27.33
N LYS A 397 15.28 -2.28 27.47
CA LYS A 397 14.65 -1.03 27.02
C LYS A 397 14.41 -1.05 25.50
N VAL A 398 15.40 -1.46 24.70
CA VAL A 398 15.25 -1.58 23.23
C VAL A 398 14.11 -2.53 22.87
N THR A 399 14.06 -3.71 23.49
CA THR A 399 12.97 -4.68 23.25
C THR A 399 11.61 -4.11 23.67
N LYS A 400 11.55 -3.42 24.80
CA LYS A 400 10.32 -2.81 25.31
C LYS A 400 9.81 -1.71 24.38
N CYS A 401 10.69 -0.83 23.89
CA CYS A 401 10.35 0.18 22.88
C CYS A 401 9.82 -0.46 21.60
N TYR A 402 10.49 -1.51 21.12
CA TYR A 402 10.04 -2.25 19.94
C TYR A 402 8.63 -2.83 20.13
N LEU A 403 8.40 -3.55 21.24
CA LEU A 403 7.09 -4.16 21.50
C LEU A 403 5.99 -3.12 21.75
N ALA A 404 6.30 -2.01 22.43
CA ALA A 404 5.36 -0.91 22.61
C ALA A 404 4.94 -0.31 21.28
N LEU A 405 5.88 -0.06 20.36
CA LEU A 405 5.61 0.43 19.02
C LEU A 405 4.76 -0.56 18.21
N THR A 406 5.21 -1.80 18.15
CA THR A 406 4.62 -2.79 17.23
C THR A 406 3.25 -3.29 17.69
N MET A 407 3.10 -3.57 18.99
CA MET A 407 1.84 -4.07 19.53
C MET A 407 0.76 -2.99 19.60
N SER A 408 1.13 -1.72 19.78
CA SER A 408 0.18 -0.59 19.77
C SER A 408 -0.41 -0.31 18.38
N MET A 409 0.21 -0.79 17.29
CA MET A 409 -0.33 -0.59 15.94
C MET A 409 -1.69 -1.26 15.74
N PHE A 410 -1.95 -2.39 16.39
CA PHE A 410 -3.24 -3.05 16.28
C PHE A 410 -4.41 -2.18 16.80
N PRO A 411 -4.41 -1.71 18.06
CA PRO A 411 -5.45 -0.78 18.50
C PRO A 411 -5.40 0.57 17.77
N ALA A 412 -4.23 1.05 17.34
CA ALA A 412 -4.13 2.31 16.60
C ALA A 412 -4.85 2.24 15.24
N VAL A 413 -4.72 1.15 14.50
CA VAL A 413 -5.49 0.96 13.26
C VAL A 413 -6.99 0.91 13.54
N ALA A 414 -7.44 0.26 14.61
CA ALA A 414 -8.86 0.31 14.98
C ALA A 414 -9.32 1.74 15.33
N ILE A 415 -8.47 2.57 15.94
CA ILE A 415 -8.76 3.99 16.22
C ILE A 415 -9.01 4.78 14.94
N ILE A 416 -8.22 4.61 13.88
CA ILE A 416 -8.44 5.39 12.64
C ILE A 416 -9.74 4.98 11.95
N PHE A 417 -10.14 3.70 12.01
CA PHE A 417 -11.45 3.25 11.53
C PHE A 417 -12.59 3.92 12.30
N LEU A 418 -12.50 3.99 13.62
CA LEU A 418 -13.50 4.67 14.44
C LEU A 418 -13.51 6.18 14.19
N ALA A 419 -12.34 6.81 14.12
CA ALA A 419 -12.21 8.24 13.83
C ALA A 419 -12.85 8.61 12.49
N ASN A 420 -12.71 7.74 11.47
CA ASN A 420 -13.37 7.90 10.18
C ASN A 420 -14.89 8.00 10.27
N LYS A 421 -15.54 7.34 11.23
CA LYS A 421 -17.00 7.41 11.40
C LYS A 421 -17.44 8.50 12.37
N ILE A 422 -16.64 8.77 13.40
CA ILE A 422 -17.01 9.72 14.46
C ILE A 422 -16.83 11.17 14.00
N VAL A 423 -15.78 11.46 13.22
CA VAL A 423 -15.55 12.82 12.70
C VAL A 423 -16.56 13.12 11.61
N PRO A 424 -17.38 14.20 11.73
CA PRO A 424 -18.42 14.53 10.76
C PRO A 424 -17.89 14.61 9.33
N ILE A 425 -18.69 14.17 8.36
CA ILE A 425 -18.29 14.09 6.96
C ILE A 425 -18.08 15.47 6.34
N ASP A 426 -18.87 16.44 6.78
CA ASP A 426 -18.90 17.81 6.25
C ASP A 426 -17.91 18.75 6.97
N LEU A 427 -17.13 18.22 7.92
CA LEU A 427 -16.19 19.03 8.69
C LEU A 427 -15.05 19.51 7.79
N GLU A 428 -14.89 20.82 7.67
CA GLU A 428 -13.74 21.41 6.98
C GLU A 428 -12.42 20.92 7.58
N GLY A 429 -11.47 20.54 6.72
CA GLY A 429 -10.20 19.95 7.16
C GLY A 429 -10.33 18.59 7.86
N ARG A 430 -11.40 17.84 7.63
CA ARG A 430 -11.72 16.55 8.24
C ARG A 430 -10.51 15.60 8.28
N THR A 431 -9.74 15.54 7.21
CA THR A 431 -8.54 14.69 7.11
C THR A 431 -7.53 15.01 8.22
N PHE A 432 -7.36 16.29 8.57
CA PHE A 432 -6.47 16.69 9.68
C PHE A 432 -6.95 16.10 11.03
N TYR A 433 -8.25 16.15 11.30
CA TYR A 433 -8.80 15.63 12.56
C TYR A 433 -8.71 14.12 12.64
N VAL A 434 -9.07 13.39 11.58
CA VAL A 434 -8.96 11.92 11.52
C VAL A 434 -7.51 11.48 11.72
N ASN A 435 -6.57 12.13 11.04
CA ASN A 435 -5.14 11.84 11.17
C ASN A 435 -4.61 12.21 12.56
N SER A 436 -5.05 13.33 13.14
CA SER A 436 -4.64 13.73 14.48
C SER A 436 -5.11 12.73 15.53
N ILE A 437 -6.35 12.27 15.46
CA ILE A 437 -6.87 11.23 16.37
C ILE A 437 -6.06 9.95 16.23
N PHE A 438 -5.70 9.55 15.01
CA PHE A 438 -4.89 8.37 14.76
C PHE A 438 -3.49 8.50 15.36
N PHE A 439 -2.74 9.54 14.99
CA PHE A 439 -1.34 9.67 15.42
C PHE A 439 -1.20 9.97 16.90
N LEU A 440 -2.07 10.83 17.47
CA LEU A 440 -2.09 11.09 18.90
C LEU A 440 -2.54 9.85 19.70
N GLY A 441 -3.57 9.16 19.22
CA GLY A 441 -4.01 7.89 19.83
C GLY A 441 -2.90 6.85 19.81
N TRP A 442 -2.19 6.69 18.69
CA TRP A 442 -1.05 5.79 18.61
C TRP A 442 0.11 6.21 19.53
N LEU A 443 0.42 7.51 19.61
CA LEU A 443 1.44 8.03 20.52
C LEU A 443 1.08 7.75 21.99
N ILE A 444 -0.17 7.97 22.39
CA ILE A 444 -0.66 7.66 23.73
C ILE A 444 -0.50 6.17 24.04
N LEU A 445 -0.92 5.30 23.10
CA LEU A 445 -0.76 3.86 23.24
C LEU A 445 0.73 3.48 23.36
N LEU A 446 1.59 4.04 22.51
CA LEU A 446 3.03 3.80 22.58
C LEU A 446 3.60 4.19 23.96
N ILE A 447 3.29 5.40 24.42
CA ILE A 447 3.78 5.90 25.73
C ILE A 447 3.26 5.01 26.87
N THR A 448 1.97 4.68 26.88
CA THR A 448 1.39 3.80 27.92
C THR A 448 2.03 2.41 27.92
N GLY A 449 2.38 1.88 26.73
CA GLY A 449 3.12 0.62 26.60
C GLY A 449 4.50 0.64 27.25
N LEU A 450 5.13 1.81 27.31
CA LEU A 450 6.44 1.97 27.96
C LEU A 450 6.37 1.90 29.50
N PHE A 451 5.19 2.00 30.09
CA PHE A 451 5.01 1.86 31.54
C PHE A 451 4.74 0.41 32.00
N TRP A 452 4.41 -0.49 31.08
CA TRP A 452 4.20 -1.90 31.43
C TRP A 452 5.51 -2.69 31.39
N ASP A 453 5.99 -3.16 32.53
CA ASP A 453 7.28 -3.85 32.63
C ASP A 453 7.25 -5.30 32.11
N ASN A 454 6.08 -5.92 32.08
CA ASN A 454 5.91 -7.29 31.63
C ASN A 454 5.42 -7.33 30.18
N TYR A 455 6.20 -7.96 29.28
CA TYR A 455 5.87 -8.11 27.84
C TYR A 455 4.57 -8.87 27.61
N SER A 456 4.27 -9.89 28.43
CA SER A 456 3.02 -10.64 28.32
C SER A 456 1.83 -9.75 28.65
N LYS A 457 1.91 -8.95 29.72
CA LYS A 457 0.87 -7.98 30.10
C LYS A 457 0.66 -6.92 29.01
N LEU A 458 1.75 -6.40 28.45
CA LEU A 458 1.71 -5.44 27.34
C LEU A 458 0.95 -6.03 26.15
N ASN A 459 1.33 -7.24 25.71
CA ASN A 459 0.70 -7.92 24.57
C ASN A 459 -0.80 -8.19 24.83
N LYS A 460 -1.15 -8.72 26.00
CA LYS A 460 -2.53 -8.98 26.40
C LYS A 460 -3.40 -7.72 26.37
N ASN A 461 -2.91 -6.64 26.98
CA ASN A 461 -3.66 -5.40 27.05
C ASN A 461 -3.93 -4.83 25.66
N TYR A 462 -2.93 -4.83 24.75
CA TYR A 462 -3.15 -4.33 23.40
C TYR A 462 -4.04 -5.22 22.56
N ILE A 463 -3.99 -6.55 22.75
CA ILE A 463 -4.96 -7.45 22.11
C ILE A 463 -6.38 -7.14 22.60
N VAL A 464 -6.58 -6.97 23.92
CA VAL A 464 -7.92 -6.65 24.45
C VAL A 464 -8.40 -5.29 23.96
N ILE A 465 -7.59 -4.24 24.10
CA ILE A 465 -7.95 -2.89 23.66
C ILE A 465 -8.30 -2.90 22.16
N GLY A 466 -7.42 -3.44 21.32
CA GLY A 466 -7.64 -3.51 19.88
C GLY A 466 -8.87 -4.32 19.51
N SER A 467 -9.11 -5.44 20.20
CA SER A 467 -10.29 -6.28 19.96
C SER A 467 -11.60 -5.57 20.31
N VAL A 468 -11.64 -4.87 21.45
CA VAL A 468 -12.81 -4.07 21.83
C VAL A 468 -13.06 -2.95 20.81
N LEU A 469 -12.01 -2.24 20.41
CA LEU A 469 -12.12 -1.19 19.38
C LEU A 469 -12.59 -1.77 18.04
N CYS A 470 -12.12 -2.94 17.64
CA CYS A 470 -12.59 -3.62 16.42
C CYS A 470 -14.08 -3.97 16.49
N LEU A 471 -14.60 -4.40 17.65
CA LEU A 471 -16.04 -4.65 17.84
C LEU A 471 -16.89 -3.37 17.75
N LEU A 472 -16.32 -2.23 18.08
CA LEU A 472 -16.99 -0.93 17.97
C LEU A 472 -17.06 -0.41 16.53
N ILE A 473 -16.22 -0.89 15.60
CA ILE A 473 -16.20 -0.42 14.21
C ILE A 473 -17.57 -0.61 13.51
N PRO A 474 -18.17 -1.83 13.45
CA PRO A 474 -19.49 -2.00 12.82
C PRO A 474 -20.61 -1.24 13.56
N VAL A 475 -20.48 -1.06 14.88
CA VAL A 475 -21.43 -0.27 15.66
C VAL A 475 -21.34 1.22 15.27
N ALA A 476 -20.14 1.76 15.14
CA ALA A 476 -19.92 3.13 14.69
C ALA A 476 -20.43 3.32 13.24
N ASN A 477 -20.10 2.39 12.32
CA ASN A 477 -20.62 2.46 10.96
C ASN A 477 -22.16 2.51 10.96
N GLY A 478 -22.83 1.57 11.63
CA GLY A 478 -24.29 1.53 11.73
C GLY A 478 -24.90 2.79 12.34
N ASN A 479 -24.31 3.34 13.41
CA ASN A 479 -24.80 4.53 14.10
C ASN A 479 -24.67 5.81 13.25
N PHE A 480 -23.54 6.00 12.60
CA PHE A 480 -23.26 7.26 11.90
C PHE A 480 -23.74 7.26 10.44
N THR A 481 -23.89 6.09 9.80
CA THR A 481 -24.31 6.01 8.39
C THR A 481 -25.70 5.37 8.20
N GLY A 482 -26.25 4.73 9.22
CA GLY A 482 -27.48 3.92 9.11
C GLY A 482 -27.24 2.53 8.51
N ASP A 483 -26.03 2.26 8.02
CA ASP A 483 -25.67 1.03 7.32
C ASP A 483 -25.16 -0.03 8.31
N TRP A 484 -26.08 -0.59 9.08
CA TRP A 484 -25.81 -1.69 9.99
C TRP A 484 -25.36 -2.94 9.24
N ILE A 485 -24.53 -3.77 9.84
CA ILE A 485 -23.92 -4.97 9.22
C ILE A 485 -24.96 -5.87 8.53
N TRP A 486 -26.15 -6.06 9.12
CA TRP A 486 -27.22 -6.85 8.51
C TRP A 486 -27.90 -6.13 7.33
N ARG A 487 -28.00 -4.79 7.37
CA ARG A 487 -28.54 -3.98 6.26
C ARG A 487 -27.60 -4.01 5.06
N THR A 488 -26.30 -3.88 5.29
CA THR A 488 -25.31 -3.91 4.21
C THR A 488 -25.31 -5.26 3.47
N LEU A 489 -25.54 -6.37 4.19
CA LEU A 489 -25.69 -7.69 3.58
C LEU A 489 -26.98 -7.79 2.74
N ILE A 490 -28.13 -7.37 3.29
CA ILE A 490 -29.43 -7.40 2.59
C ILE A 490 -29.39 -6.50 1.34
N ASN A 491 -28.78 -5.32 1.44
CA ASN A 491 -28.68 -4.35 0.34
C ASN A 491 -27.54 -4.68 -0.64
N GLN A 492 -26.89 -5.84 -0.52
CA GLN A 492 -25.79 -6.29 -1.38
C GLN A 492 -24.58 -5.35 -1.42
N GLN A 493 -24.39 -4.55 -0.37
CA GLN A 493 -23.23 -3.67 -0.20
C GLN A 493 -22.02 -4.49 0.32
N TYR A 494 -21.57 -5.45 -0.46
CA TYR A 494 -20.61 -6.48 -0.01
C TYR A 494 -19.26 -5.90 0.43
N TYR A 495 -18.81 -4.80 -0.14
CA TYR A 495 -17.56 -4.14 0.30
C TYR A 495 -17.71 -3.56 1.70
N VAL A 496 -18.82 -2.89 2.00
CA VAL A 496 -19.09 -2.34 3.33
C VAL A 496 -19.29 -3.47 4.34
N PHE A 497 -20.11 -4.47 4.00
CA PHE A 497 -20.32 -5.66 4.83
C PHE A 497 -19.01 -6.37 5.18
N SER A 498 -18.11 -6.58 4.21
CA SER A 498 -16.86 -7.32 4.43
C SER A 498 -15.94 -6.64 5.43
N VAL A 499 -15.88 -5.31 5.44
CA VAL A 499 -15.08 -4.54 6.40
C VAL A 499 -15.64 -4.69 7.82
N ASP A 500 -16.94 -4.48 7.99
CA ASP A 500 -17.61 -4.59 9.29
C ASP A 500 -17.54 -6.02 9.83
N PHE A 501 -17.77 -7.02 8.97
CA PHE A 501 -17.68 -8.42 9.34
C PHE A 501 -16.26 -8.82 9.74
N THR A 502 -15.26 -8.35 8.99
CA THR A 502 -13.85 -8.63 9.30
C THR A 502 -13.44 -7.99 10.62
N ALA A 503 -13.82 -6.74 10.86
CA ALA A 503 -13.55 -6.05 12.12
C ALA A 503 -14.21 -6.79 13.31
N PHE A 504 -15.47 -7.19 13.18
CA PHE A 504 -16.18 -7.97 14.18
C PHE A 504 -15.48 -9.32 14.45
N PHE A 505 -15.13 -10.05 13.40
CA PHE A 505 -14.44 -11.34 13.50
C PHE A 505 -13.08 -11.21 14.19
N ILE A 506 -12.27 -10.20 13.84
CA ILE A 506 -10.98 -9.91 14.48
C ILE A 506 -11.19 -9.60 15.96
N GLY A 507 -12.19 -8.77 16.29
CA GLY A 507 -12.51 -8.44 17.67
C GLY A 507 -12.85 -9.66 18.52
N ILE A 508 -13.78 -10.51 18.07
CA ILE A 508 -14.13 -11.76 18.75
C ILE A 508 -12.91 -12.69 18.88
N SER A 509 -12.21 -12.91 17.77
CA SER A 509 -11.03 -13.80 17.74
C SER A 509 -9.94 -13.36 18.71
N GLY A 510 -9.67 -12.06 18.80
CA GLY A 510 -8.68 -11.51 19.73
C GLY A 510 -9.07 -11.68 21.20
N LEU A 511 -10.35 -11.48 21.54
CA LEU A 511 -10.84 -11.74 22.90
C LEU A 511 -10.77 -13.22 23.28
N LEU A 512 -11.14 -14.11 22.35
CA LEU A 512 -11.01 -15.56 22.53
C LEU A 512 -9.55 -15.99 22.68
N LEU A 513 -8.67 -15.46 21.84
CA LEU A 513 -7.22 -15.71 21.96
C LEU A 513 -6.70 -15.28 23.34
N ASN A 514 -7.08 -14.11 23.82
CA ASN A 514 -6.69 -13.65 25.14
C ASN A 514 -7.23 -14.58 26.26
N LYS A 515 -8.48 -15.01 26.15
CA LYS A 515 -9.12 -15.86 27.17
C LYS A 515 -8.50 -17.26 27.25
N TYR A 516 -8.23 -17.89 26.11
CA TYR A 516 -7.89 -19.31 26.09
C TYR A 516 -6.38 -19.57 25.95
N TYR A 517 -5.64 -18.77 25.20
CA TYR A 517 -4.22 -19.04 24.90
C TYR A 517 -3.24 -18.22 25.73
N LEU A 518 -3.54 -16.95 25.99
CA LEU A 518 -2.59 -16.11 26.73
C LEU A 518 -2.57 -16.37 28.24
N LYS A 519 -3.57 -17.04 28.79
CA LYS A 519 -3.52 -17.55 30.18
C LYS A 519 -2.43 -18.61 30.38
N VAL A 520 -2.15 -19.42 29.36
CA VAL A 520 -1.13 -20.48 29.42
C VAL A 520 0.29 -19.89 29.40
N ILE A 521 0.46 -18.66 28.90
CA ILE A 521 1.76 -18.00 28.76
C ILE A 521 2.19 -17.31 30.08
N ASP A 522 1.26 -16.96 30.97
CA ASP A 522 1.56 -16.29 32.26
C ASP A 522 2.32 -17.15 33.27
N VAL A 523 2.38 -18.45 33.06
CA VAL A 523 2.87 -19.37 34.12
C VAL A 523 4.39 -19.46 34.20
N LYS A 524 5.16 -18.91 33.27
CA LYS A 524 6.65 -18.94 33.33
C LYS A 524 7.26 -17.72 32.64
N THR A 525 7.05 -16.55 33.20
CA THR A 525 7.92 -15.41 32.86
C THR A 525 9.30 -15.62 33.48
N VAL A 526 10.28 -15.79 32.62
CA VAL A 526 11.70 -15.71 32.97
C VAL A 526 12.11 -14.25 33.15
#